data_2672f2249b94876aef105e9104213949
#
_entry.id   2672f2249b94876aef105e9104213949
#
_cell.length_a   1.000
_cell.length_b   1.000
_cell.length_c   1.000
_cell.angle_alpha   90.00
_cell.angle_beta   90.00
_cell.angle_gamma   90.00
#
_symmetry.space_group_name_H-M   'P 1'
#
loop_
_entity.id
_entity.type
_entity.pdbx_description
1 polymer ?
#
loop_
_entity_poly.entity_id
_entity_poly.type
_entity_poly.pdbx_seq_one_letter_code
_entity_poly.pdbx_strand_id
1 'polypeptide(L)'
;MEYKWIKDTVHGYIKIEKDFLKIVNTPEFQRLKWIEQGSFRVLYPSARHDRFIHSLGVFGIARECFDALMENLKKDLKLELDTSQIEKWKYTFLYAALLHDIGHAPFSHTFESFFAGQHGINAKTLLLSNIQDAIKKLNKDTDQPCDIEKLDKSEVDLLNAFATAEGIDETQIEGFISDFLIEKGGIKPKIHEILSATILLEKYKEFTTGTSLYGKVDLNTAARMVIGCTYYRFDSDEDLYGIENVLIRLLNSSILDVDKLDYIIRDTKMSGYDNVSLDIKRLLRSVTAIKNEEGIYPAYDKKVLSTIDNLFKAKQQENMWMISHPVVEYEKRLIMACVQEYDNSNELYIEKVFTKEALTQAGICYNDLQYRLLSDIDILCDIKTLWNNSEQSVVNEYFNANMRKHPIWKSLYDYRFIWQKNSKGYSLEEIHDFFYPLINHLHNNNIFTFDENVYKEILQSNKEKIISAANIFKKLVTDFKMDFSFSILDMKNDFLSSVNEKNIYIFFDSGISDKNYDTYYGLIN
;
A
#
# COMPACT_ATOMS: atom_id res chain seq x y z
N MET A 1 -21.14 29.54 1.36
CA MET A 1 -19.69 29.54 1.68
C MET A 1 -19.00 28.88 0.50
N GLU A 2 -18.10 29.56 -0.19
CA GLU A 2 -17.46 29.04 -1.41
C GLU A 2 -16.32 28.07 -1.13
N TYR A 3 -15.75 28.09 0.07
CA TYR A 3 -14.66 27.21 0.51
C TYR A 3 -14.65 27.09 2.04
N LYS A 4 -13.89 26.08 2.53
CA LYS A 4 -13.58 25.85 3.95
C LYS A 4 -12.08 25.71 4.13
N TRP A 5 -11.55 26.25 5.22
CA TRP A 5 -10.19 25.99 5.69
C TRP A 5 -10.20 24.86 6.71
N ILE A 6 -9.39 23.83 6.50
CA ILE A 6 -9.18 22.75 7.47
C ILE A 6 -7.77 22.90 8.02
N LYS A 7 -7.65 22.92 9.36
CA LYS A 7 -6.37 22.98 10.04
C LYS A 7 -5.71 21.61 10.01
N ASP A 8 -4.53 21.52 9.44
CA ASP A 8 -3.65 20.35 9.44
C ASP A 8 -2.37 20.64 10.25
N THR A 9 -1.89 19.66 11.02
CA THR A 9 -0.69 19.82 11.83
C THR A 9 0.60 19.84 11.01
N VAL A 10 0.57 19.26 9.81
CA VAL A 10 1.71 19.15 8.90
C VAL A 10 1.78 20.34 7.95
N HIS A 11 0.68 20.58 7.21
CA HIS A 11 0.62 21.58 6.12
C HIS A 11 -0.01 22.92 6.53
N GLY A 12 -0.44 23.06 7.78
CA GLY A 12 -1.09 24.28 8.24
C GLY A 12 -2.57 24.34 7.86
N TYR A 13 -2.98 25.25 7.00
CA TYR A 13 -4.36 25.40 6.58
C TYR A 13 -4.55 24.93 5.14
N ILE A 14 -5.38 23.91 4.95
CA ILE A 14 -5.73 23.37 3.64
C ILE A 14 -7.07 24.00 3.22
N LYS A 15 -7.07 24.65 2.06
CA LYS A 15 -8.28 25.25 1.45
C LYS A 15 -9.00 24.20 0.63
N ILE A 16 -10.30 24.01 0.91
CA ILE A 16 -11.15 23.07 0.17
C ILE A 16 -12.36 23.83 -0.36
N GLU A 17 -12.53 23.85 -1.67
CA GLU A 17 -13.67 24.47 -2.36
C GLU A 17 -14.93 23.67 -2.11
N LYS A 18 -16.10 24.35 -2.27
CA LYS A 18 -17.42 23.82 -1.93
C LYS A 18 -17.71 22.44 -2.54
N ASP A 19 -17.32 22.21 -3.79
CA ASP A 19 -17.65 20.95 -4.47
C ASP A 19 -16.74 19.80 -4.02
N PHE A 20 -15.47 20.04 -3.80
CA PHE A 20 -14.58 19.07 -3.12
C PHE A 20 -15.03 18.82 -1.67
N LEU A 21 -15.57 19.83 -1.00
CA LEU A 21 -16.10 19.66 0.35
C LEU A 21 -17.32 18.71 0.39
N LYS A 22 -18.13 18.68 -0.68
CA LYS A 22 -19.22 17.68 -0.80
C LYS A 22 -18.65 16.25 -0.82
N ILE A 23 -17.55 16.03 -1.56
CA ILE A 23 -16.83 14.75 -1.60
C ILE A 23 -16.29 14.39 -0.21
N VAL A 24 -15.58 15.31 0.42
CA VAL A 24 -15.04 15.12 1.78
C VAL A 24 -16.12 14.76 2.80
N ASN A 25 -17.33 15.28 2.64
CA ASN A 25 -18.45 15.04 3.56
C ASN A 25 -19.22 13.74 3.27
N THR A 26 -18.87 12.96 2.23
CA THR A 26 -19.49 11.65 1.99
C THR A 26 -19.14 10.65 3.09
N PRO A 27 -20.04 9.74 3.42
CA PRO A 27 -19.76 8.71 4.42
C PRO A 27 -18.53 7.87 4.09
N GLU A 28 -18.30 7.55 2.83
CA GLU A 28 -17.15 6.77 2.35
C GLU A 28 -15.84 7.51 2.58
N PHE A 29 -15.79 8.80 2.31
CA PHE A 29 -14.60 9.61 2.60
C PHE A 29 -14.41 9.79 4.11
N GLN A 30 -15.50 9.96 4.87
CA GLN A 30 -15.45 10.04 6.34
C GLN A 30 -14.99 8.73 6.99
N ARG A 31 -15.21 7.58 6.34
CA ARG A 31 -14.69 6.27 6.76
C ARG A 31 -13.18 6.29 6.96
N LEU A 32 -12.44 7.03 6.13
CA LEU A 32 -10.99 7.12 6.21
C LEU A 32 -10.46 7.61 7.56
N LYS A 33 -11.29 8.27 8.39
CA LYS A 33 -10.96 8.63 9.78
C LYS A 33 -10.77 7.43 10.71
N TRP A 34 -11.25 6.28 10.29
CA TRP A 34 -11.23 5.03 11.05
C TRP A 34 -10.28 4.01 10.44
N ILE A 35 -9.42 4.45 9.52
CA ILE A 35 -8.34 3.67 8.91
C ILE A 35 -7.01 4.31 9.31
N GLU A 36 -6.22 3.62 10.11
CA GLU A 36 -4.88 4.09 10.49
C GLU A 36 -3.96 4.13 9.27
N GLN A 37 -3.12 5.17 9.16
CA GLN A 37 -2.17 5.34 8.06
C GLN A 37 -1.19 4.16 7.98
N GLY A 38 -0.75 3.67 9.13
CA GLY A 38 0.16 2.53 9.24
C GLY A 38 0.20 1.96 10.65
N SER A 39 0.71 0.75 10.79
CA SER A 39 0.76 0.01 12.07
C SER A 39 1.86 0.52 13.01
N PHE A 40 2.24 1.80 12.94
CA PHE A 40 3.36 2.37 13.72
C PHE A 40 3.03 2.55 15.20
N ARG A 41 1.75 2.55 15.56
CA ARG A 41 1.27 2.85 16.91
C ARG A 41 1.84 1.91 17.98
N VAL A 42 2.22 0.72 17.59
CA VAL A 42 2.87 -0.24 18.49
C VAL A 42 4.21 0.29 19.02
N LEU A 43 4.95 1.07 18.22
CA LEU A 43 6.22 1.71 18.61
C LEU A 43 6.05 3.18 18.98
N TYR A 44 5.19 3.88 18.26
CA TYR A 44 4.95 5.32 18.38
C TYR A 44 3.49 5.56 18.76
N PRO A 45 3.11 5.44 20.05
CA PRO A 45 1.70 5.51 20.47
C PRO A 45 0.97 6.80 20.12
N SER A 46 1.71 7.88 19.84
CA SER A 46 1.19 9.18 19.37
C SER A 46 0.93 9.24 17.88
N ALA A 47 1.48 8.33 17.07
CA ALA A 47 1.29 8.26 15.62
C ALA A 47 -0.09 7.65 15.30
N ARG A 48 -1.14 8.45 15.50
CA ARG A 48 -2.56 8.08 15.33
C ARG A 48 -3.24 8.81 14.19
N HIS A 49 -2.45 9.25 13.23
CA HIS A 49 -3.01 9.87 12.03
C HIS A 49 -3.64 8.81 11.12
N ASP A 50 -4.67 9.24 10.45
CA ASP A 50 -5.55 8.41 9.64
C ASP A 50 -5.47 8.78 8.15
N ARG A 51 -6.07 7.94 7.31
CA ARG A 51 -6.12 8.13 5.87
C ARG A 51 -6.92 9.37 5.46
N PHE A 52 -7.85 9.83 6.30
CA PHE A 52 -8.62 11.04 6.04
C PHE A 52 -7.74 12.28 6.00
N ILE A 53 -6.91 12.49 7.04
CA ILE A 53 -6.05 13.69 7.10
C ILE A 53 -4.89 13.60 6.09
N HIS A 54 -4.42 12.39 5.78
CA HIS A 54 -3.46 12.14 4.71
C HIS A 54 -4.03 12.55 3.35
N SER A 55 -5.22 12.06 2.96
CA SER A 55 -5.85 12.42 1.68
C SER A 55 -6.07 13.93 1.54
N LEU A 56 -6.39 14.64 2.64
CA LEU A 56 -6.47 16.10 2.63
C LEU A 56 -5.10 16.75 2.45
N GLY A 57 -4.06 16.20 3.05
CA GLY A 57 -2.67 16.65 2.89
C GLY A 57 -2.20 16.51 1.45
N VAL A 58 -2.41 15.34 0.85
CA VAL A 58 -2.09 15.07 -0.57
C VAL A 58 -2.84 16.04 -1.49
N PHE A 59 -4.13 16.29 -1.24
CA PHE A 59 -4.91 17.30 -1.98
C PHE A 59 -4.30 18.70 -1.86
N GLY A 60 -3.83 19.09 -0.66
CA GLY A 60 -3.17 20.38 -0.45
C GLY A 60 -1.86 20.52 -1.21
N ILE A 61 -1.00 19.49 -1.10
CA ILE A 61 0.28 19.44 -1.83
C ILE A 61 0.05 19.42 -3.35
N ALA A 62 -0.91 18.61 -3.83
CA ALA A 62 -1.25 18.51 -5.24
C ALA A 62 -1.61 19.87 -5.85
N ARG A 63 -2.37 20.70 -5.11
CA ARG A 63 -2.69 22.05 -5.55
C ARG A 63 -1.45 22.93 -5.71
N GLU A 64 -0.59 22.98 -4.70
CA GLU A 64 0.64 23.78 -4.76
C GLU A 64 1.57 23.27 -5.88
N CYS A 65 1.67 21.95 -6.02
CA CYS A 65 2.44 21.30 -7.07
C CYS A 65 1.92 21.65 -8.47
N PHE A 66 0.61 21.57 -8.70
CA PHE A 66 0.00 21.90 -9.98
C PHE A 66 0.20 23.36 -10.36
N ASP A 67 -0.05 24.29 -9.42
CA ASP A 67 0.08 25.72 -9.69
C ASP A 67 1.54 26.07 -10.04
N ALA A 68 2.52 25.49 -9.35
CA ALA A 68 3.94 25.66 -9.65
C ALA A 68 4.33 25.02 -11.00
N LEU A 69 3.84 23.81 -11.30
CA LEU A 69 4.08 23.15 -12.59
C LEU A 69 3.61 24.03 -13.74
N MET A 70 2.37 24.52 -13.69
CA MET A 70 1.80 25.34 -14.78
C MET A 70 2.56 26.67 -14.95
N GLU A 71 3.06 27.26 -13.89
CA GLU A 71 3.88 28.47 -13.96
C GLU A 71 5.24 28.18 -14.63
N ASN A 72 5.88 27.05 -14.28
CA ASN A 72 7.20 26.69 -14.79
C ASN A 72 7.13 26.16 -16.24
N LEU A 73 6.09 25.39 -16.61
CA LEU A 73 5.89 24.93 -17.99
C LEU A 73 5.81 26.07 -19.01
N LYS A 74 5.14 27.18 -18.65
CA LYS A 74 5.08 28.38 -19.50
C LYS A 74 6.45 28.98 -19.75
N LYS A 75 7.36 28.89 -18.77
CA LYS A 75 8.73 29.43 -18.86
C LYS A 75 9.66 28.48 -19.62
N ASP A 76 9.61 27.19 -19.29
CA ASP A 76 10.62 26.20 -19.70
C ASP A 76 10.30 25.57 -21.05
N LEU A 77 9.05 25.20 -21.29
CA LEU A 77 8.63 24.58 -22.55
C LEU A 77 7.97 25.54 -23.55
N LYS A 78 7.69 26.80 -23.13
CA LYS A 78 7.02 27.84 -23.96
C LYS A 78 5.71 27.35 -24.60
N LEU A 79 5.00 26.44 -23.92
CA LEU A 79 3.73 25.91 -24.40
C LEU A 79 2.64 26.97 -24.24
N GLU A 80 1.95 27.26 -25.34
CA GLU A 80 0.69 28.03 -25.33
C GLU A 80 -0.45 27.08 -24.99
N LEU A 81 -0.81 27.03 -23.69
CA LEU A 81 -1.87 26.16 -23.17
C LEU A 81 -3.17 26.93 -23.09
N ASP A 82 -4.25 26.32 -23.57
CA ASP A 82 -5.60 26.86 -23.42
C ASP A 82 -6.01 26.88 -21.94
N THR A 83 -6.61 27.99 -21.53
CA THR A 83 -7.04 28.19 -20.13
C THR A 83 -8.08 27.15 -19.70
N SER A 84 -8.97 26.72 -20.59
CA SER A 84 -9.99 25.71 -20.29
C SER A 84 -9.36 24.34 -20.05
N GLN A 85 -8.31 23.99 -20.82
CA GLN A 85 -7.55 22.76 -20.66
C GLN A 85 -6.75 22.75 -19.36
N ILE A 86 -6.11 23.87 -19.00
CA ILE A 86 -5.42 24.01 -17.70
C ILE A 86 -6.41 23.83 -16.55
N GLU A 87 -7.60 24.41 -16.65
CA GLU A 87 -8.65 24.25 -15.63
C GLU A 87 -9.09 22.79 -15.52
N LYS A 88 -9.32 22.10 -16.65
CA LYS A 88 -9.67 20.68 -16.69
C LYS A 88 -8.60 19.81 -16.04
N TRP A 89 -7.33 19.99 -16.36
CA TRP A 89 -6.23 19.29 -15.73
C TRP A 89 -6.14 19.55 -14.23
N LYS A 90 -6.32 20.80 -13.81
CA LYS A 90 -6.30 21.16 -12.39
C LYS A 90 -7.36 20.41 -11.60
N TYR A 91 -8.61 20.48 -12.05
CA TYR A 91 -9.71 19.83 -11.35
C TYR A 91 -9.59 18.31 -11.40
N THR A 92 -9.13 17.72 -12.51
CA THR A 92 -8.88 16.29 -12.65
C THR A 92 -7.79 15.82 -11.67
N PHE A 93 -6.66 16.55 -11.62
CA PHE A 93 -5.54 16.22 -10.73
C PHE A 93 -5.93 16.34 -9.24
N LEU A 94 -6.61 17.40 -8.85
CA LEU A 94 -7.11 17.57 -7.50
C LEU A 94 -8.17 16.54 -7.11
N TYR A 95 -9.02 16.15 -8.05
CA TYR A 95 -10.04 15.12 -7.86
C TYR A 95 -9.40 13.75 -7.61
N ALA A 96 -8.44 13.37 -8.44
CA ALA A 96 -7.67 12.15 -8.28
C ALA A 96 -6.87 12.16 -6.97
N ALA A 97 -6.19 13.26 -6.65
CA ALA A 97 -5.42 13.42 -5.43
C ALA A 97 -6.28 13.31 -4.15
N LEU A 98 -7.52 13.82 -4.18
CA LEU A 98 -8.43 13.70 -3.04
C LEU A 98 -8.90 12.26 -2.83
N LEU A 99 -9.13 11.52 -3.91
CA LEU A 99 -9.75 10.20 -3.90
C LEU A 99 -8.76 9.02 -4.02
N HIS A 100 -7.44 9.29 -4.09
CA HIS A 100 -6.43 8.24 -4.35
C HIS A 100 -6.47 7.09 -3.32
N ASP A 101 -6.85 7.38 -2.09
CA ASP A 101 -6.88 6.45 -0.94
C ASP A 101 -8.29 5.99 -0.54
N ILE A 102 -9.34 6.35 -1.29
CA ILE A 102 -10.73 6.04 -0.92
C ILE A 102 -11.01 4.54 -0.82
N GLY A 103 -10.27 3.71 -1.54
CA GLY A 103 -10.36 2.24 -1.58
C GLY A 103 -9.49 1.54 -0.54
N HIS A 104 -8.84 2.25 0.38
CA HIS A 104 -7.98 1.60 1.37
C HIS A 104 -8.72 0.61 2.26
N ALA A 105 -8.09 -0.56 2.45
CA ALA A 105 -8.54 -1.62 3.34
C ALA A 105 -8.43 -1.20 4.83
N PRO A 106 -9.17 -1.83 5.75
CA PRO A 106 -8.85 -1.77 7.17
C PRO A 106 -7.39 -2.13 7.43
N PHE A 107 -6.76 -1.45 8.40
CA PHE A 107 -5.32 -1.58 8.69
C PHE A 107 -4.41 -1.32 7.48
N SER A 108 -4.88 -0.48 6.57
CA SER A 108 -4.13 -0.05 5.39
C SER A 108 -3.59 -1.25 4.58
N HIS A 109 -2.30 -1.29 4.29
CA HIS A 109 -1.68 -2.35 3.47
C HIS A 109 -1.75 -3.75 4.07
N THR A 110 -2.06 -3.89 5.37
CA THR A 110 -2.05 -5.19 6.05
C THR A 110 -3.08 -6.15 5.48
N PHE A 111 -4.27 -5.67 5.15
CA PHE A 111 -5.37 -6.52 4.66
C PHE A 111 -5.70 -6.35 3.16
N GLU A 112 -4.89 -5.62 2.41
CA GLU A 112 -5.13 -5.44 0.97
C GLU A 112 -5.28 -6.77 0.20
N SER A 113 -4.46 -7.77 0.54
CA SER A 113 -4.50 -9.08 -0.12
C SER A 113 -5.85 -9.79 -0.01
N PHE A 114 -6.63 -9.50 1.04
CA PHE A 114 -7.96 -10.11 1.19
C PHE A 114 -8.98 -9.57 0.17
N PHE A 115 -8.75 -8.36 -0.35
CA PHE A 115 -9.60 -7.74 -1.37
C PHE A 115 -9.28 -8.18 -2.80
N ALA A 116 -8.12 -8.79 -3.05
CA ALA A 116 -7.79 -9.35 -4.35
C ALA A 116 -8.71 -10.51 -4.76
N GLY A 117 -9.39 -11.11 -3.77
CA GLY A 117 -10.25 -12.27 -3.96
C GLY A 117 -9.47 -13.60 -4.01
N GLN A 118 -10.21 -14.71 -3.94
CA GLN A 118 -9.60 -16.03 -3.99
C GLN A 118 -9.06 -16.35 -5.40
N HIS A 119 -7.96 -17.09 -5.47
CA HIS A 119 -7.50 -17.71 -6.69
C HIS A 119 -8.58 -18.68 -7.23
N GLY A 120 -8.97 -18.52 -8.49
CA GLY A 120 -9.96 -19.40 -9.14
C GLY A 120 -11.24 -18.69 -9.59
N ILE A 121 -11.30 -17.37 -9.50
CA ILE A 121 -12.36 -16.58 -10.13
C ILE A 121 -12.27 -16.82 -11.64
N ASN A 122 -13.40 -17.22 -12.24
CA ASN A 122 -13.49 -17.25 -13.70
C ASN A 122 -13.67 -15.81 -14.21
N ALA A 123 -12.54 -15.07 -14.27
CA ALA A 123 -12.51 -13.68 -14.72
C ALA A 123 -13.22 -13.49 -16.06
N LYS A 124 -13.13 -14.48 -16.95
CA LYS A 124 -13.78 -14.46 -18.25
C LYS A 124 -15.31 -14.35 -18.16
N THR A 125 -15.95 -14.96 -17.15
CA THR A 125 -17.42 -14.87 -16.99
C THR A 125 -17.87 -13.57 -16.33
N LEU A 126 -16.97 -12.89 -15.62
CA LEU A 126 -17.25 -11.64 -14.90
C LEU A 126 -16.95 -10.40 -15.75
N LEU A 127 -16.09 -10.50 -16.76
CA LEU A 127 -15.79 -9.39 -17.65
C LEU A 127 -16.94 -9.13 -18.64
N LEU A 128 -17.24 -7.86 -18.87
CA LEU A 128 -18.17 -7.41 -19.89
C LEU A 128 -17.70 -7.84 -21.30
N SER A 129 -18.64 -8.09 -22.21
CA SER A 129 -18.36 -8.62 -23.56
C SER A 129 -17.46 -7.67 -24.37
N ASN A 130 -17.66 -6.36 -24.29
CA ASN A 130 -16.86 -5.37 -24.97
C ASN A 130 -15.39 -5.39 -24.50
N ILE A 131 -15.14 -5.61 -23.21
CA ILE A 131 -13.77 -5.77 -22.66
C ILE A 131 -13.14 -7.04 -23.17
N GLN A 132 -13.88 -8.15 -23.14
CA GLN A 132 -13.38 -9.44 -23.68
C GLN A 132 -13.00 -9.32 -25.16
N ASP A 133 -13.78 -8.58 -25.95
CA ASP A 133 -13.51 -8.37 -27.37
C ASP A 133 -12.32 -7.43 -27.59
N ALA A 134 -12.17 -6.39 -26.78
CA ALA A 134 -10.98 -5.52 -26.79
C ALA A 134 -9.70 -6.30 -26.43
N ILE A 135 -9.72 -7.15 -25.40
CA ILE A 135 -8.57 -7.99 -25.01
C ILE A 135 -8.26 -9.00 -26.14
N LYS A 136 -9.27 -9.63 -26.77
CA LYS A 136 -9.04 -10.53 -27.92
C LYS A 136 -8.40 -9.82 -29.11
N LYS A 137 -8.81 -8.57 -29.38
CA LYS A 137 -8.21 -7.72 -30.41
C LYS A 137 -6.75 -7.40 -30.08
N LEU A 138 -6.50 -6.97 -28.85
CA LEU A 138 -5.17 -6.67 -28.34
C LEU A 138 -4.22 -7.88 -28.44
N ASN A 139 -4.69 -9.06 -28.04
CA ASN A 139 -3.90 -10.30 -28.06
C ASN A 139 -3.51 -10.76 -29.48
N LYS A 140 -4.15 -10.26 -30.55
CA LYS A 140 -3.76 -10.52 -31.95
C LYS A 140 -2.60 -9.64 -32.39
N ASP A 141 -2.45 -8.47 -31.79
CA ASP A 141 -1.53 -7.42 -32.20
C ASP A 141 -0.29 -7.32 -31.30
N THR A 142 -0.12 -8.27 -30.36
CA THR A 142 1.01 -8.26 -29.40
C THR A 142 1.72 -9.61 -29.31
N ASP A 143 3.04 -9.56 -29.10
CA ASP A 143 3.87 -10.75 -28.82
C ASP A 143 3.73 -11.25 -27.36
N GLN A 144 3.08 -10.45 -26.50
CA GLN A 144 2.79 -10.79 -25.09
C GLN A 144 1.29 -10.73 -24.84
N PRO A 145 0.57 -11.83 -25.13
CA PRO A 145 -0.87 -11.85 -24.93
C PRO A 145 -1.24 -11.80 -23.46
N CYS A 146 -2.24 -10.97 -23.14
CA CYS A 146 -2.86 -10.95 -21.82
C CYS A 146 -3.67 -12.23 -21.60
N ASP A 147 -3.41 -12.90 -20.49
CA ASP A 147 -4.17 -14.06 -20.04
C ASP A 147 -5.29 -13.60 -19.08
N ILE A 148 -6.50 -13.53 -19.59
CA ILE A 148 -7.68 -13.11 -18.82
C ILE A 148 -7.85 -13.93 -17.53
N GLU A 149 -7.45 -15.20 -17.52
CA GLU A 149 -7.63 -16.10 -16.37
C GLU A 149 -6.67 -15.75 -15.21
N LYS A 150 -5.67 -14.92 -15.45
CA LYS A 150 -4.74 -14.44 -14.43
C LYS A 150 -5.18 -13.15 -13.75
N LEU A 151 -6.21 -12.48 -14.28
CA LEU A 151 -6.77 -11.27 -13.65
C LEU A 151 -7.40 -11.62 -12.31
N ASP A 152 -7.12 -10.84 -11.30
CA ASP A 152 -7.81 -10.93 -10.02
C ASP A 152 -9.16 -10.19 -10.04
N LYS A 153 -9.95 -10.35 -8.98
CA LYS A 153 -11.28 -9.74 -8.91
C LYS A 153 -11.22 -8.22 -8.96
N SER A 154 -10.23 -7.61 -8.31
CA SER A 154 -10.11 -6.16 -8.28
C SER A 154 -9.80 -5.58 -9.65
N GLU A 155 -8.95 -6.25 -10.43
CA GLU A 155 -8.63 -5.88 -11.81
C GLU A 155 -9.87 -6.01 -12.73
N VAL A 156 -10.65 -7.08 -12.57
CA VAL A 156 -11.93 -7.27 -13.30
C VAL A 156 -12.92 -6.17 -12.97
N ASP A 157 -13.07 -5.83 -11.68
CA ASP A 157 -13.99 -4.77 -11.23
C ASP A 157 -13.56 -3.41 -11.80
N LEU A 158 -12.27 -3.09 -11.84
CA LEU A 158 -11.74 -1.87 -12.43
C LEU A 158 -12.05 -1.78 -13.93
N LEU A 159 -11.75 -2.83 -14.69
CA LEU A 159 -12.01 -2.87 -16.13
C LEU A 159 -13.50 -2.68 -16.45
N ASN A 160 -14.37 -3.35 -15.69
CA ASN A 160 -15.82 -3.20 -15.84
C ASN A 160 -16.29 -1.78 -15.46
N ALA A 161 -15.79 -1.22 -14.38
CA ALA A 161 -16.10 0.15 -13.96
C ALA A 161 -15.67 1.17 -15.02
N PHE A 162 -14.49 0.98 -15.59
CA PHE A 162 -13.99 1.84 -16.66
C PHE A 162 -14.86 1.79 -17.92
N ALA A 163 -15.27 0.59 -18.35
CA ALA A 163 -16.11 0.40 -19.52
C ALA A 163 -17.57 0.89 -19.36
N THR A 164 -18.03 1.08 -18.13
CA THR A 164 -19.38 1.57 -17.82
C THR A 164 -19.45 3.03 -17.36
N ALA A 165 -18.28 3.68 -17.24
CA ALA A 165 -18.21 5.06 -16.79
C ALA A 165 -18.74 6.02 -17.86
N GLU A 166 -19.58 7.00 -17.45
CA GLU A 166 -20.09 8.01 -18.34
C GLU A 166 -18.97 8.92 -18.86
N GLY A 167 -19.02 9.24 -20.15
CA GLY A 167 -18.05 10.14 -20.79
C GLY A 167 -16.75 9.47 -21.21
N ILE A 168 -16.61 8.15 -21.03
CA ILE A 168 -15.50 7.36 -21.55
C ILE A 168 -16.00 6.63 -22.82
N ASP A 169 -15.39 6.92 -23.95
CA ASP A 169 -15.75 6.32 -25.23
C ASP A 169 -15.01 4.98 -25.47
N GLU A 170 -15.41 4.26 -26.53
CA GLU A 170 -14.87 2.94 -26.86
C GLU A 170 -13.35 3.00 -27.15
N THR A 171 -12.87 4.08 -27.77
CA THR A 171 -11.44 4.27 -28.06
C THR A 171 -10.63 4.45 -26.76
N GLN A 172 -11.16 5.19 -25.82
CA GLN A 172 -10.56 5.36 -24.50
C GLN A 172 -10.55 4.06 -23.70
N ILE A 173 -11.60 3.23 -23.82
CA ILE A 173 -11.66 1.90 -23.20
C ILE A 173 -10.59 0.98 -23.79
N GLU A 174 -10.50 0.88 -25.13
CA GLU A 174 -9.48 0.08 -25.81
C GLU A 174 -8.06 0.54 -25.45
N GLY A 175 -7.84 1.87 -25.43
CA GLY A 175 -6.55 2.46 -25.05
C GLY A 175 -6.19 2.16 -23.60
N PHE A 176 -7.13 2.27 -22.66
CA PHE A 176 -6.91 1.94 -21.26
C PHE A 176 -6.57 0.47 -21.06
N ILE A 177 -7.33 -0.44 -21.66
CA ILE A 177 -7.08 -1.88 -21.60
C ILE A 177 -5.68 -2.21 -22.12
N SER A 178 -5.29 -1.59 -23.24
CA SER A 178 -3.95 -1.75 -23.82
C SER A 178 -2.86 -1.29 -22.83
N ASP A 179 -2.99 -0.07 -22.30
CA ASP A 179 -1.98 0.52 -21.43
C ASP A 179 -1.87 -0.22 -20.09
N PHE A 180 -3.02 -0.63 -19.53
CA PHE A 180 -3.11 -1.29 -18.23
C PHE A 180 -2.60 -2.73 -18.26
N LEU A 181 -2.99 -3.53 -19.28
CA LEU A 181 -2.67 -4.96 -19.33
C LEU A 181 -1.30 -5.29 -19.95
N ILE A 182 -0.76 -4.42 -20.82
CA ILE A 182 0.53 -4.69 -21.48
C ILE A 182 1.73 -4.20 -20.66
N GLU A 183 1.50 -3.45 -19.56
CA GLU A 183 2.54 -2.91 -18.65
C GLU A 183 3.69 -2.13 -19.37
N LYS A 184 3.48 -1.61 -20.58
CA LYS A 184 4.54 -0.98 -21.39
C LYS A 184 5.05 0.38 -20.88
N GLY A 185 4.89 0.71 -19.64
CA GLY A 185 5.39 1.96 -19.06
C GLY A 185 4.81 2.30 -17.70
N GLY A 186 4.09 1.37 -17.06
CA GLY A 186 3.49 1.56 -15.76
C GLY A 186 4.09 0.69 -14.68
N ILE A 187 3.96 1.15 -13.45
CA ILE A 187 4.15 0.37 -12.24
C ILE A 187 2.90 -0.52 -12.11
N LYS A 188 3.05 -1.77 -11.69
CA LYS A 188 1.89 -2.60 -11.33
C LYS A 188 1.16 -1.90 -10.17
N PRO A 189 -0.12 -1.49 -10.33
CA PRO A 189 -0.84 -0.79 -9.28
C PRO A 189 -1.07 -1.71 -8.08
N LYS A 190 -1.17 -1.12 -6.90
CA LYS A 190 -1.53 -1.81 -5.68
C LYS A 190 -3.05 -2.00 -5.61
N ILE A 191 -3.49 -2.95 -4.79
CA ILE A 191 -4.92 -3.30 -4.68
C ILE A 191 -5.76 -2.09 -4.23
N HIS A 192 -5.29 -1.30 -3.25
CA HIS A 192 -6.02 -0.10 -2.83
C HIS A 192 -6.12 0.97 -3.93
N GLU A 193 -5.11 1.10 -4.79
CA GLU A 193 -5.14 2.02 -5.93
C GLU A 193 -6.20 1.57 -6.95
N ILE A 194 -6.25 0.26 -7.23
CA ILE A 194 -7.29 -0.34 -8.10
C ILE A 194 -8.68 -0.12 -7.51
N LEU A 195 -8.87 -0.42 -6.23
CA LEU A 195 -10.14 -0.20 -5.53
C LEU A 195 -10.53 1.28 -5.50
N SER A 196 -9.57 2.18 -5.28
CA SER A 196 -9.81 3.62 -5.29
C SER A 196 -10.28 4.11 -6.65
N ALA A 197 -9.61 3.69 -7.73
CA ALA A 197 -10.01 4.03 -9.10
C ALA A 197 -11.39 3.46 -9.44
N THR A 198 -11.67 2.22 -9.04
CA THR A 198 -12.99 1.59 -9.23
C THR A 198 -14.10 2.37 -8.51
N ILE A 199 -13.92 2.69 -7.24
CA ILE A 199 -14.89 3.47 -6.44
C ILE A 199 -15.05 4.88 -7.02
N LEU A 200 -13.97 5.51 -7.49
CA LEU A 200 -14.00 6.80 -8.17
C LEU A 200 -14.92 6.75 -9.41
N LEU A 201 -14.74 5.75 -10.26
CA LEU A 201 -15.50 5.59 -11.50
C LEU A 201 -16.98 5.21 -11.26
N GLU A 202 -17.26 4.36 -10.28
CA GLU A 202 -18.62 3.88 -10.03
C GLU A 202 -19.45 4.87 -9.20
N LYS A 203 -18.89 5.40 -8.13
CA LYS A 203 -19.64 6.14 -7.11
C LYS A 203 -19.41 7.64 -7.18
N TYR A 204 -18.15 8.07 -7.28
CA TYR A 204 -17.87 9.50 -7.24
C TYR A 204 -18.09 10.24 -8.57
N LYS A 205 -18.34 9.51 -9.67
CA LYS A 205 -18.76 10.13 -10.95
C LYS A 205 -19.96 11.08 -10.80
N GLU A 206 -20.86 10.84 -9.86
CA GLU A 206 -22.01 11.69 -9.60
C GLU A 206 -21.61 13.13 -9.23
N PHE A 207 -20.44 13.34 -8.63
CA PHE A 207 -19.93 14.67 -8.28
C PHE A 207 -19.38 15.43 -9.49
N THR A 208 -19.15 14.76 -10.60
CA THR A 208 -18.76 15.39 -11.86
C THR A 208 -19.97 15.77 -12.72
N THR A 209 -21.19 15.35 -12.34
CA THR A 209 -22.45 15.69 -13.00
C THR A 209 -23.29 16.60 -12.10
N GLY A 210 -23.90 17.65 -12.65
CA GLY A 210 -24.78 18.54 -11.90
C GLY A 210 -24.10 19.42 -10.82
N THR A 211 -22.76 19.52 -10.82
CA THR A 211 -21.97 20.37 -9.92
C THR A 211 -21.12 21.36 -10.71
N SER A 212 -20.35 22.24 -10.05
CA SER A 212 -19.38 23.10 -10.73
C SER A 212 -18.15 22.33 -11.24
N LEU A 213 -18.02 21.04 -10.94
CA LEU A 213 -17.02 20.13 -11.50
C LEU A 213 -17.44 19.54 -12.85
N TYR A 214 -18.71 19.74 -13.26
CA TYR A 214 -19.20 19.26 -14.56
C TYR A 214 -18.37 19.79 -15.72
N GLY A 215 -17.89 18.89 -16.57
CA GLY A 215 -17.02 19.22 -17.70
C GLY A 215 -15.58 19.62 -17.33
N LYS A 216 -15.24 19.71 -16.02
CA LYS A 216 -13.92 20.09 -15.55
C LYS A 216 -13.07 18.89 -15.10
N VAL A 217 -13.68 17.75 -14.83
CA VAL A 217 -13.00 16.53 -14.42
C VAL A 217 -13.08 15.52 -15.55
N ASP A 218 -11.93 14.98 -15.94
CA ASP A 218 -11.81 13.85 -16.83
C ASP A 218 -11.68 12.56 -16.01
N LEU A 219 -12.72 11.73 -16.03
CA LEU A 219 -12.76 10.50 -15.22
C LEU A 219 -11.73 9.45 -15.69
N ASN A 220 -11.47 9.37 -17.01
CA ASN A 220 -10.44 8.50 -17.57
C ASN A 220 -9.07 8.88 -17.01
N THR A 221 -8.69 10.13 -17.19
CA THR A 221 -7.39 10.62 -16.71
C THR A 221 -7.29 10.57 -15.18
N ALA A 222 -8.40 10.84 -14.45
CA ALA A 222 -8.41 10.75 -12.99
C ALA A 222 -8.16 9.30 -12.49
N ALA A 223 -8.82 8.30 -13.10
CA ALA A 223 -8.58 6.89 -12.76
C ALA A 223 -7.15 6.47 -13.08
N ARG A 224 -6.61 6.88 -14.25
CA ARG A 224 -5.22 6.64 -14.63
C ARG A 224 -4.23 7.26 -13.64
N MET A 225 -4.50 8.47 -13.15
CA MET A 225 -3.68 9.14 -12.12
C MET A 225 -3.63 8.34 -10.83
N VAL A 226 -4.76 7.78 -10.38
CA VAL A 226 -4.82 6.99 -9.14
C VAL A 226 -4.00 5.71 -9.25
N ILE A 227 -4.08 4.99 -10.37
CA ILE A 227 -3.38 3.71 -10.56
C ILE A 227 -1.98 3.86 -11.18
N GLY A 228 -1.53 5.07 -11.51
CA GLY A 228 -0.24 5.32 -12.14
C GLY A 228 -0.13 4.86 -13.61
N CYS A 229 -1.26 4.63 -14.30
CA CYS A 229 -1.30 4.13 -15.68
C CYS A 229 -1.14 5.26 -16.69
N THR A 230 0.05 5.42 -17.25
CA THR A 230 0.35 6.43 -18.27
C THR A 230 -0.21 6.06 -19.64
N TYR A 231 -0.46 7.06 -20.47
CA TYR A 231 -0.80 6.86 -21.89
C TYR A 231 0.47 6.43 -22.65
N TYR A 232 0.41 5.29 -23.34
CA TYR A 232 1.55 4.73 -24.05
C TYR A 232 1.58 5.13 -25.55
N ARG A 233 0.41 5.22 -26.21
CA ARG A 233 0.30 5.60 -27.63
C ARG A 233 -0.33 6.97 -27.77
N PHE A 234 0.32 7.86 -28.51
CA PHE A 234 -0.14 9.21 -28.81
C PHE A 234 -0.36 9.34 -30.31
N ASP A 235 -1.59 9.41 -30.77
CA ASP A 235 -1.88 9.44 -32.20
C ASP A 235 -1.87 10.85 -32.82
N SER A 236 -2.22 11.92 -32.10
CA SER A 236 -2.30 13.27 -32.67
C SER A 236 -1.93 14.43 -31.74
N ASP A 237 -2.03 14.26 -30.42
CA ASP A 237 -1.86 15.33 -29.42
C ASP A 237 -0.75 15.00 -28.41
N GLU A 238 0.48 14.73 -28.91
CA GLU A 238 1.62 14.32 -28.08
C GLU A 238 1.86 15.22 -26.86
N ASP A 239 1.71 16.53 -27.00
CA ASP A 239 1.98 17.46 -25.91
C ASP A 239 0.88 17.42 -24.82
N LEU A 240 -0.38 17.21 -25.19
CA LEU A 240 -1.49 17.07 -24.23
C LEU A 240 -1.35 15.81 -23.38
N TYR A 241 -1.22 14.66 -24.02
CA TYR A 241 -0.99 13.37 -23.32
C TYR A 241 0.34 13.37 -22.57
N GLY A 242 1.36 14.03 -23.09
CA GLY A 242 2.63 14.20 -22.39
C GLY A 242 2.48 14.92 -21.06
N ILE A 243 1.67 16.00 -20.99
CA ILE A 243 1.39 16.72 -19.74
C ILE A 243 0.50 15.87 -18.82
N GLU A 244 -0.49 15.16 -19.35
CA GLU A 244 -1.30 14.23 -18.55
C GLU A 244 -0.43 13.13 -17.92
N ASN A 245 0.53 12.58 -18.65
CA ASN A 245 1.51 11.64 -18.14
C ASN A 245 2.41 12.24 -17.04
N VAL A 246 2.76 13.52 -17.14
CA VAL A 246 3.46 14.23 -16.06
C VAL A 246 2.59 14.28 -14.81
N LEU A 247 1.30 14.62 -14.94
CA LEU A 247 0.36 14.68 -13.81
C LEU A 247 0.12 13.30 -13.20
N ILE A 248 -0.01 12.24 -14.03
CA ILE A 248 -0.11 10.86 -13.56
C ILE A 248 1.11 10.51 -12.70
N ARG A 249 2.32 10.78 -13.19
CA ARG A 249 3.57 10.50 -12.45
C ARG A 249 3.76 11.39 -11.22
N LEU A 250 3.19 12.58 -11.18
CA LEU A 250 3.21 13.45 -10.01
C LEU A 250 2.24 13.00 -8.91
N LEU A 251 1.19 12.23 -9.26
CA LEU A 251 0.30 11.64 -8.25
C LEU A 251 0.76 10.25 -7.81
N ASN A 252 1.13 9.40 -8.77
CA ASN A 252 1.55 8.02 -8.50
C ASN A 252 2.77 7.66 -9.36
N SER A 253 3.90 7.44 -8.73
CA SER A 253 5.15 7.05 -9.38
C SER A 253 6.00 6.16 -8.47
N SER A 254 7.05 5.54 -9.01
CA SER A 254 8.00 4.76 -8.20
C SER A 254 8.97 5.64 -7.40
N ILE A 255 9.25 6.86 -7.88
CA ILE A 255 10.34 7.70 -7.36
C ILE A 255 9.81 8.74 -6.38
N LEU A 256 9.06 9.72 -6.88
CA LEU A 256 8.61 10.89 -6.12
C LEU A 256 7.29 11.40 -6.66
N ASP A 257 6.29 11.47 -5.80
CA ASP A 257 4.96 11.96 -6.07
C ASP A 257 4.38 12.71 -4.86
N VAL A 258 3.23 13.32 -5.02
CA VAL A 258 2.59 14.12 -3.96
C VAL A 258 2.09 13.27 -2.80
N ASP A 259 1.73 11.99 -3.05
CA ASP A 259 1.38 11.03 -2.02
C ASP A 259 2.58 10.77 -1.10
N LYS A 260 3.74 10.43 -1.68
CA LYS A 260 4.99 10.22 -0.93
C LYS A 260 5.43 11.46 -0.15
N LEU A 261 5.24 12.64 -0.72
CA LEU A 261 5.57 13.89 -0.03
C LEU A 261 4.74 14.09 1.24
N ASP A 262 3.44 13.75 1.22
CA ASP A 262 2.63 13.87 2.42
C ASP A 262 3.03 12.84 3.47
N TYR A 263 3.04 11.54 3.13
CA TYR A 263 3.21 10.53 4.16
C TYR A 263 4.61 10.58 4.81
N ILE A 264 5.69 10.81 4.05
CA ILE A 264 7.04 10.91 4.62
C ILE A 264 7.11 12.02 5.68
N ILE A 265 6.50 13.19 5.42
CA ILE A 265 6.51 14.30 6.36
C ILE A 265 5.56 14.04 7.52
N ARG A 266 4.39 13.51 7.23
CA ARG A 266 3.34 13.26 8.20
C ARG A 266 3.77 12.19 9.19
N ASP A 267 4.25 11.06 8.71
CA ASP A 267 4.67 9.94 9.52
C ASP A 267 5.83 10.30 10.43
N THR A 268 6.86 10.98 9.90
CA THR A 268 7.99 11.46 10.70
C THR A 268 7.56 12.46 11.77
N LYS A 269 6.67 13.40 11.43
CA LYS A 269 6.19 14.41 12.38
C LYS A 269 5.27 13.82 13.46
N MET A 270 4.38 12.91 13.08
CA MET A 270 3.42 12.30 14.01
C MET A 270 4.06 11.25 14.91
N SER A 271 5.11 10.58 14.45
CA SER A 271 5.91 9.67 15.30
C SER A 271 6.87 10.41 16.24
N GLY A 272 7.14 11.69 16.00
CA GLY A 272 8.17 12.46 16.70
C GLY A 272 9.59 12.15 16.21
N TYR A 273 9.73 11.41 15.10
CA TYR A 273 11.01 11.05 14.49
C TYR A 273 11.44 12.12 13.46
N ASP A 274 11.51 13.37 13.89
CA ASP A 274 11.79 14.54 13.03
C ASP A 274 13.31 14.79 12.93
N ASN A 275 14.02 13.90 12.26
CA ASN A 275 15.48 13.99 12.10
C ASN A 275 15.93 14.66 10.80
N VAL A 276 15.01 14.96 9.87
CA VAL A 276 15.34 15.57 8.58
C VAL A 276 14.47 16.79 8.34
N SER A 277 15.10 17.96 8.23
CA SER A 277 14.39 19.16 7.80
C SER A 277 14.17 19.14 6.29
N LEU A 278 12.91 19.19 5.86
CA LEU A 278 12.50 19.19 4.45
C LEU A 278 11.88 20.52 4.07
N ASP A 279 12.51 21.24 3.14
CA ASP A 279 11.94 22.46 2.53
C ASP A 279 11.01 22.08 1.36
N ILE A 280 9.83 21.57 1.71
CA ILE A 280 8.83 21.11 0.73
C ILE A 280 8.36 22.24 -0.17
N LYS A 281 8.19 23.45 0.37
CA LYS A 281 7.74 24.59 -0.45
C LYS A 281 8.74 24.94 -1.55
N ARG A 282 10.04 24.83 -1.24
CA ARG A 282 11.08 25.01 -2.24
C ARG A 282 11.06 23.89 -3.28
N LEU A 283 10.86 22.65 -2.85
CA LEU A 283 10.74 21.49 -3.74
C LEU A 283 9.55 21.66 -4.69
N LEU A 284 8.35 21.92 -4.18
CA LEU A 284 7.14 22.10 -4.98
C LEU A 284 7.27 23.24 -6.00
N ARG A 285 7.87 24.37 -5.60
CA ARG A 285 8.10 25.50 -6.52
C ARG A 285 9.09 25.20 -7.66
N SER A 286 9.88 24.14 -7.53
CA SER A 286 10.86 23.73 -8.53
C SER A 286 10.34 22.70 -9.53
N VAL A 287 9.10 22.22 -9.34
CA VAL A 287 8.48 21.23 -10.23
C VAL A 287 8.29 21.82 -11.61
N THR A 288 8.79 21.13 -12.63
CA THR A 288 8.64 21.45 -14.04
C THR A 288 8.52 20.16 -14.86
N ALA A 289 8.59 20.25 -16.17
CA ALA A 289 8.72 19.07 -17.04
C ALA A 289 9.79 19.29 -18.09
N ILE A 290 10.36 18.20 -18.56
CA ILE A 290 11.31 18.18 -19.69
C ILE A 290 10.76 17.31 -20.81
N LYS A 291 10.96 17.73 -22.05
CA LYS A 291 10.64 16.96 -23.27
C LYS A 291 11.91 16.37 -23.84
N ASN A 292 11.91 15.07 -24.10
CA ASN A 292 12.95 14.35 -24.81
C ASN A 292 12.35 13.52 -25.95
N GLU A 293 13.14 12.65 -26.60
CA GLU A 293 12.71 11.80 -27.71
C GLU A 293 11.65 10.75 -27.30
N GLU A 294 11.56 10.42 -26.00
CA GLU A 294 10.64 9.40 -25.47
C GLU A 294 9.34 10.01 -24.90
N GLY A 295 9.26 11.35 -24.78
CA GLY A 295 8.07 12.02 -24.26
C GLY A 295 8.35 13.15 -23.28
N ILE A 296 7.32 13.54 -22.52
CA ILE A 296 7.40 14.59 -21.49
C ILE A 296 7.40 13.94 -20.10
N TYR A 297 8.36 14.34 -19.26
CA TYR A 297 8.59 13.77 -17.93
C TYR A 297 8.64 14.84 -16.86
N PRO A 298 8.14 14.57 -15.62
CA PRO A 298 8.31 15.50 -14.51
C PRO A 298 9.80 15.70 -14.20
N ALA A 299 10.16 16.92 -13.90
CA ALA A 299 11.52 17.32 -13.59
C ALA A 299 11.54 18.34 -12.43
N TYR A 300 12.70 18.55 -11.86
CA TYR A 300 12.93 19.51 -10.79
C TYR A 300 14.18 20.35 -11.08
N ASP A 301 14.14 21.64 -10.73
CA ASP A 301 15.32 22.50 -10.87
C ASP A 301 16.49 21.92 -10.04
N LYS A 302 17.68 21.84 -10.66
CA LYS A 302 18.90 21.34 -10.01
C LYS A 302 19.24 22.05 -8.67
N LYS A 303 18.73 23.25 -8.45
CA LYS A 303 18.90 23.98 -7.20
C LYS A 303 18.25 23.32 -5.98
N VAL A 304 17.36 22.34 -6.19
CA VAL A 304 16.70 21.58 -5.12
C VAL A 304 17.25 20.17 -4.91
N LEU A 305 18.35 19.81 -5.58
CA LEU A 305 18.98 18.49 -5.46
C LEU A 305 19.25 18.10 -4.00
N SER A 306 19.74 19.04 -3.17
CA SER A 306 19.95 18.79 -1.75
C SER A 306 18.66 18.50 -0.98
N THR A 307 17.54 19.11 -1.37
CA THR A 307 16.22 18.84 -0.77
C THR A 307 15.72 17.45 -1.19
N ILE A 308 15.93 17.06 -2.44
CA ILE A 308 15.60 15.74 -2.96
C ILE A 308 16.43 14.66 -2.25
N ASP A 309 17.74 14.89 -2.10
CA ASP A 309 18.62 13.97 -1.36
C ASP A 309 18.19 13.80 0.11
N ASN A 310 17.81 14.89 0.78
CA ASN A 310 17.27 14.84 2.13
C ASN A 310 15.92 14.10 2.19
N LEU A 311 15.06 14.23 1.17
CA LEU A 311 13.80 13.51 1.09
C LEU A 311 14.04 11.99 0.96
N PHE A 312 14.98 11.58 0.11
CA PHE A 312 15.36 10.16 0.01
C PHE A 312 15.93 9.61 1.32
N LYS A 313 16.73 10.40 2.04
CA LYS A 313 17.23 10.03 3.37
C LYS A 313 16.07 9.89 4.37
N ALA A 314 15.10 10.83 4.36
CA ALA A 314 13.93 10.76 5.22
C ALA A 314 13.11 9.49 4.93
N LYS A 315 12.85 9.18 3.65
CA LYS A 315 12.16 7.96 3.23
C LYS A 315 12.91 6.70 3.68
N GLN A 316 14.23 6.68 3.55
CA GLN A 316 15.04 5.57 4.03
C GLN A 316 14.94 5.36 5.54
N GLN A 317 14.98 6.45 6.31
CA GLN A 317 14.84 6.41 7.75
C GLN A 317 13.44 5.96 8.18
N GLU A 318 12.39 6.48 7.53
CA GLU A 318 11.01 6.06 7.74
C GLU A 318 10.85 4.56 7.49
N ASN A 319 11.34 4.06 6.36
CA ASN A 319 11.30 2.63 6.07
C ASN A 319 12.02 1.80 7.15
N MET A 320 13.24 2.19 7.52
CA MET A 320 14.07 1.45 8.47
C MET A 320 13.49 1.46 9.89
N TRP A 321 13.04 2.61 10.38
CA TRP A 321 12.66 2.80 11.77
C TRP A 321 11.17 2.67 12.04
N MET A 322 10.33 2.75 11.00
CA MET A 322 8.88 2.70 11.13
C MET A 322 8.27 1.54 10.35
N ILE A 323 8.33 1.57 9.01
CA ILE A 323 7.58 0.64 8.16
C ILE A 323 8.12 -0.80 8.29
N SER A 324 9.43 -0.98 8.17
CA SER A 324 10.11 -2.29 8.21
C SER A 324 10.70 -2.60 9.59
N HIS A 325 10.25 -1.92 10.64
CA HIS A 325 10.71 -2.25 11.98
C HIS A 325 10.16 -3.63 12.41
N PRO A 326 10.99 -4.52 12.99
CA PRO A 326 10.57 -5.89 13.34
C PRO A 326 9.28 -5.97 14.16
N VAL A 327 9.10 -5.09 15.14
CA VAL A 327 7.90 -5.06 15.98
C VAL A 327 6.66 -4.63 15.19
N VAL A 328 6.80 -3.72 14.22
CA VAL A 328 5.69 -3.30 13.35
C VAL A 328 5.28 -4.43 12.40
N GLU A 329 6.25 -5.10 11.80
CA GLU A 329 5.97 -6.26 10.95
C GLU A 329 5.36 -7.42 11.75
N TYR A 330 5.81 -7.62 12.99
CA TYR A 330 5.21 -8.59 13.88
C TYR A 330 3.74 -8.26 14.19
N GLU A 331 3.43 -6.98 14.49
CA GLU A 331 2.05 -6.51 14.73
C GLU A 331 1.15 -6.77 13.52
N LYS A 332 1.62 -6.47 12.31
CA LYS A 332 0.87 -6.73 11.08
C LYS A 332 0.57 -8.23 10.92
N ARG A 333 1.55 -9.10 11.16
CA ARG A 333 1.37 -10.54 11.07
C ARG A 333 0.45 -11.06 12.16
N LEU A 334 0.56 -10.53 13.37
CA LEU A 334 -0.26 -10.93 14.51
C LEU A 334 -1.73 -10.60 14.26
N ILE A 335 -2.07 -9.38 13.80
CA ILE A 335 -3.46 -9.04 13.47
C ILE A 335 -4.01 -9.86 12.29
N MET A 336 -3.18 -10.18 11.29
CA MET A 336 -3.57 -11.10 10.22
C MET A 336 -3.91 -12.48 10.77
N ALA A 337 -3.07 -13.01 11.66
CA ALA A 337 -3.31 -14.30 12.31
C ALA A 337 -4.61 -14.29 13.14
N CYS A 338 -4.92 -13.19 13.83
CA CYS A 338 -6.18 -13.04 14.57
C CYS A 338 -7.40 -13.09 13.63
N VAL A 339 -7.32 -12.43 12.46
CA VAL A 339 -8.41 -12.48 11.46
C VAL A 339 -8.56 -13.88 10.89
N GLN A 340 -7.47 -14.60 10.65
CA GLN A 340 -7.52 -15.99 10.19
C GLN A 340 -8.10 -16.93 11.25
N GLU A 341 -7.76 -16.75 12.54
CA GLU A 341 -8.38 -17.51 13.63
C GLU A 341 -9.89 -17.24 13.70
N TYR A 342 -10.30 -15.98 13.46
CA TYR A 342 -11.71 -15.63 13.39
C TYR A 342 -12.39 -16.27 12.16
N ASP A 343 -11.76 -16.27 11.00
CA ASP A 343 -12.27 -16.91 9.77
C ASP A 343 -12.42 -18.42 9.93
N ASN A 344 -11.46 -19.10 10.58
CA ASN A 344 -11.55 -20.52 10.90
C ASN A 344 -12.74 -20.86 11.81
N SER A 345 -13.10 -19.93 12.71
CA SER A 345 -14.25 -20.08 13.63
C SER A 345 -15.57 -19.64 12.99
N ASN A 346 -15.52 -18.84 11.95
CA ASN A 346 -16.64 -18.21 11.26
C ASN A 346 -16.44 -18.37 9.75
N GLU A 347 -16.89 -19.48 9.22
CA GLU A 347 -16.66 -19.96 7.86
C GLU A 347 -16.87 -18.88 6.77
N LEU A 348 -15.87 -18.68 5.92
CA LEU A 348 -15.87 -17.73 4.81
C LEU A 348 -15.97 -16.23 5.24
N TYR A 349 -15.54 -15.88 6.44
CA TYR A 349 -15.57 -14.50 6.92
C TYR A 349 -14.74 -13.59 6.02
N ILE A 350 -13.49 -13.94 5.74
CA ILE A 350 -12.60 -13.14 4.89
C ILE A 350 -13.23 -12.95 3.50
N GLU A 351 -13.71 -14.02 2.87
CA GLU A 351 -14.30 -13.96 1.53
C GLU A 351 -15.53 -13.06 1.48
N LYS A 352 -16.37 -13.10 2.51
CA LYS A 352 -17.65 -12.41 2.54
C LYS A 352 -17.53 -10.95 3.03
N VAL A 353 -16.61 -10.65 3.92
CA VAL A 353 -16.51 -9.32 4.55
C VAL A 353 -15.53 -8.41 3.82
N PHE A 354 -14.40 -8.93 3.33
CA PHE A 354 -13.40 -8.09 2.66
C PHE A 354 -13.74 -7.90 1.17
N THR A 355 -14.78 -7.12 0.93
CA THR A 355 -15.30 -6.83 -0.41
C THR A 355 -15.36 -5.32 -0.67
N LYS A 356 -15.29 -4.91 -1.95
CA LYS A 356 -15.47 -3.51 -2.36
C LYS A 356 -16.80 -2.93 -1.84
N GLU A 357 -17.86 -3.73 -1.84
CA GLU A 357 -19.20 -3.35 -1.37
C GLU A 357 -19.20 -2.99 0.11
N ALA A 358 -18.38 -3.66 0.93
CA ALA A 358 -18.25 -3.33 2.35
C ALA A 358 -17.49 -2.00 2.59
N LEU A 359 -16.64 -1.57 1.66
CA LEU A 359 -15.96 -0.25 1.74
C LEU A 359 -16.90 0.91 1.41
N THR A 360 -18.05 0.64 0.81
CA THR A 360 -19.05 1.62 0.39
C THR A 360 -20.31 1.49 1.23
N GLN A 361 -21.27 2.39 1.05
CA GLN A 361 -22.55 2.34 1.77
C GLN A 361 -23.44 1.15 1.39
N ALA A 362 -23.18 0.44 0.28
CA ALA A 362 -23.95 -0.73 -0.11
C ALA A 362 -23.98 -1.78 1.00
N GLY A 363 -22.82 -2.05 1.61
CA GLY A 363 -22.66 -3.01 2.70
C GLY A 363 -22.88 -4.45 2.27
N ILE A 364 -22.57 -5.37 3.13
CA ILE A 364 -22.87 -6.80 3.01
C ILE A 364 -23.42 -7.35 4.32
N CYS A 365 -24.15 -8.46 4.28
CA CYS A 365 -24.63 -9.15 5.47
C CYS A 365 -23.81 -10.43 5.68
N TYR A 366 -23.35 -10.63 6.91
CA TYR A 366 -22.66 -11.84 7.34
C TYR A 366 -23.02 -12.15 8.81
N ASN A 367 -23.50 -13.35 9.10
CA ASN A 367 -23.95 -13.78 10.44
C ASN A 367 -24.85 -12.74 11.13
N ASP A 368 -25.90 -12.25 10.44
CA ASP A 368 -26.85 -11.23 10.89
C ASP A 368 -26.23 -9.82 11.15
N LEU A 369 -24.93 -9.65 10.94
CA LEU A 369 -24.25 -8.36 10.98
C LEU A 369 -24.19 -7.73 9.57
N GLN A 370 -24.33 -6.42 9.52
CA GLN A 370 -24.22 -5.66 8.29
C GLN A 370 -22.93 -4.82 8.30
N TYR A 371 -21.99 -5.19 7.43
CA TYR A 371 -20.73 -4.47 7.25
C TYR A 371 -20.91 -3.38 6.22
N ARG A 372 -20.83 -2.14 6.67
CA ARG A 372 -20.86 -0.94 5.83
C ARG A 372 -19.74 -0.01 6.23
N LEU A 373 -19.07 0.59 5.25
CA LEU A 373 -17.95 1.48 5.53
C LEU A 373 -16.90 0.79 6.38
N LEU A 374 -16.56 -0.45 6.00
CA LEU A 374 -15.66 -1.32 6.72
C LEU A 374 -14.36 -0.61 7.12
N SER A 375 -14.01 -0.69 8.41
CA SER A 375 -12.92 0.05 9.03
C SER A 375 -12.15 -0.83 10.03
N ASP A 376 -11.06 -0.30 10.59
CA ASP A 376 -10.26 -1.00 11.60
C ASP A 376 -11.08 -1.42 12.82
N ILE A 377 -12.05 -0.58 13.20
CA ILE A 377 -12.89 -0.82 14.38
C ILE A 377 -13.77 -2.06 14.19
N ASP A 378 -14.33 -2.26 13.00
CA ASP A 378 -15.20 -3.40 12.71
C ASP A 378 -14.42 -4.70 12.90
N ILE A 379 -13.23 -4.77 12.33
CA ILE A 379 -12.35 -5.94 12.45
C ILE A 379 -11.92 -6.18 13.90
N LEU A 380 -11.55 -5.10 14.63
CA LEU A 380 -11.19 -5.22 16.03
C LEU A 380 -12.36 -5.71 16.90
N CYS A 381 -13.59 -5.28 16.60
CA CYS A 381 -14.78 -5.76 17.31
C CYS A 381 -15.00 -7.25 17.07
N ASP A 382 -14.86 -7.71 15.82
CA ASP A 382 -15.06 -9.10 15.46
C ASP A 382 -14.02 -10.01 16.15
N ILE A 383 -12.73 -9.76 15.96
CA ILE A 383 -11.68 -10.60 16.57
C ILE A 383 -11.70 -10.55 18.10
N LYS A 384 -12.15 -9.44 18.70
CA LYS A 384 -12.27 -9.30 20.14
C LYS A 384 -13.30 -10.26 20.75
N THR A 385 -14.25 -10.76 19.98
CA THR A 385 -15.22 -11.77 20.44
C THR A 385 -14.56 -13.10 20.80
N LEU A 386 -13.40 -13.39 20.19
CA LEU A 386 -12.58 -14.57 20.50
C LEU A 386 -11.66 -14.37 21.71
N TRP A 387 -11.58 -13.16 22.26
CA TRP A 387 -10.67 -12.89 23.36
C TRP A 387 -11.10 -13.60 24.63
N ASN A 388 -10.27 -14.55 25.08
CA ASN A 388 -10.45 -15.31 26.31
C ASN A 388 -9.15 -15.28 27.13
N ASN A 389 -9.18 -14.63 28.29
CA ASN A 389 -8.01 -14.44 29.17
C ASN A 389 -7.35 -15.73 29.67
N SER A 390 -7.97 -16.89 29.48
CA SER A 390 -7.51 -18.18 30.06
C SER A 390 -6.71 -19.04 29.07
N GLU A 391 -6.64 -18.66 27.79
CA GLU A 391 -6.02 -19.47 26.73
C GLU A 391 -4.84 -18.77 26.05
N GLN A 392 -3.82 -19.54 25.69
CA GLN A 392 -2.76 -19.07 24.81
C GLN A 392 -3.28 -19.06 23.37
N SER A 393 -3.69 -17.88 22.89
CA SER A 393 -4.12 -17.67 21.51
C SER A 393 -3.46 -16.42 20.92
N VAL A 394 -3.42 -16.32 19.60
CA VAL A 394 -2.92 -15.11 18.92
C VAL A 394 -3.78 -13.89 19.24
N VAL A 395 -5.09 -14.08 19.49
CA VAL A 395 -6.01 -13.01 19.91
C VAL A 395 -5.65 -12.50 21.31
N ASN A 396 -5.33 -13.41 22.24
CA ASN A 396 -4.85 -13.02 23.57
C ASN A 396 -3.52 -12.27 23.49
N GLU A 397 -2.60 -12.73 22.69
CA GLU A 397 -1.32 -12.06 22.45
C GLU A 397 -1.51 -10.65 21.89
N TYR A 398 -2.45 -10.47 20.96
CA TYR A 398 -2.74 -9.16 20.37
C TYR A 398 -3.28 -8.16 21.39
N PHE A 399 -4.23 -8.58 22.25
CA PHE A 399 -4.88 -7.70 23.25
C PHE A 399 -4.13 -7.60 24.57
N ASN A 400 -3.18 -8.51 24.87
CA ASN A 400 -2.43 -8.53 26.12
C ASN A 400 -0.93 -8.39 25.85
N ALA A 401 -0.42 -7.19 26.07
CA ALA A 401 0.99 -6.88 25.84
C ALA A 401 1.98 -7.74 26.64
N ASN A 402 1.55 -8.33 27.79
CA ASN A 402 2.38 -9.23 28.58
C ASN A 402 2.61 -10.59 27.89
N MET A 403 1.76 -10.94 26.92
CA MET A 403 1.86 -12.19 26.15
C MET A 403 2.59 -12.01 24.83
N ARG A 404 3.00 -10.79 24.49
CA ARG A 404 3.68 -10.51 23.22
C ARG A 404 5.05 -11.17 23.16
N LYS A 405 5.31 -11.83 22.06
CA LYS A 405 6.63 -12.35 21.73
C LYS A 405 7.60 -11.22 21.41
N HIS A 406 8.86 -11.45 21.71
CA HIS A 406 9.95 -10.49 21.48
C HIS A 406 10.94 -11.03 20.47
N PRO A 407 11.52 -10.16 19.59
CA PRO A 407 12.53 -10.59 18.63
C PRO A 407 13.84 -10.98 19.36
N ILE A 408 14.49 -12.03 18.87
CA ILE A 408 15.81 -12.47 19.38
C ILE A 408 16.86 -11.38 19.12
N TRP A 409 16.81 -10.73 17.97
CA TRP A 409 17.65 -9.59 17.60
C TRP A 409 16.80 -8.38 17.26
N LYS A 410 17.29 -7.20 17.62
CA LYS A 410 16.56 -5.94 17.48
C LYS A 410 17.07 -5.09 16.33
N SER A 411 18.23 -5.39 15.78
CA SER A 411 18.86 -4.62 14.72
C SER A 411 19.51 -5.53 13.68
N LEU A 412 19.72 -4.98 12.48
CA LEU A 412 20.52 -5.65 11.45
C LEU A 412 21.95 -5.95 11.92
N TYR A 413 22.49 -5.11 12.80
CA TYR A 413 23.82 -5.32 13.38
C TYR A 413 23.84 -6.55 14.27
N ASP A 414 22.87 -6.71 15.17
CA ASP A 414 22.72 -7.91 16.02
C ASP A 414 22.53 -9.16 15.17
N TYR A 415 21.67 -9.07 14.15
CA TYR A 415 21.43 -10.15 13.19
C TYR A 415 22.73 -10.60 12.51
N ARG A 416 23.49 -9.66 11.92
CA ARG A 416 24.77 -9.96 11.28
C ARG A 416 25.77 -10.55 12.26
N PHE A 417 25.89 -9.98 13.45
CA PHE A 417 26.83 -10.46 14.47
C PHE A 417 26.52 -11.89 14.89
N ILE A 418 25.26 -12.22 15.17
CA ILE A 418 24.84 -13.56 15.58
C ILE A 418 25.10 -14.57 14.47
N TRP A 419 24.74 -14.26 13.23
CA TRP A 419 24.95 -15.17 12.11
C TRP A 419 26.41 -15.30 11.70
N GLN A 420 27.18 -14.23 11.66
CA GLN A 420 28.62 -14.29 11.38
C GLN A 420 29.37 -15.18 12.38
N LYS A 421 28.97 -15.12 13.64
CA LYS A 421 29.58 -15.97 14.69
C LYS A 421 29.18 -17.44 14.54
N ASN A 422 28.00 -17.75 14.04
CA ASN A 422 27.43 -19.09 13.99
C ASN A 422 27.43 -19.74 12.59
N SER A 423 27.64 -18.97 11.53
CA SER A 423 27.46 -19.40 10.13
C SER A 423 28.61 -20.22 9.54
N LYS A 424 29.72 -20.38 10.26
CA LYS A 424 30.90 -21.11 9.74
C LYS A 424 31.38 -20.65 8.35
N GLY A 425 31.19 -19.40 8.00
CA GLY A 425 31.64 -18.81 6.74
C GLY A 425 30.56 -18.63 5.66
N TYR A 426 29.31 -19.02 5.93
CA TYR A 426 28.19 -18.71 5.01
C TYR A 426 27.82 -17.22 5.04
N SER A 427 27.50 -16.67 3.89
CA SER A 427 26.97 -15.31 3.77
C SER A 427 25.54 -15.22 4.34
N LEU A 428 25.08 -13.99 4.63
CA LEU A 428 23.70 -13.80 5.10
C LEU A 428 22.67 -14.18 4.03
N GLU A 429 23.00 -14.00 2.76
CA GLU A 429 22.18 -14.40 1.63
C GLU A 429 22.03 -15.92 1.54
N GLU A 430 23.13 -16.67 1.65
CA GLU A 430 23.10 -18.15 1.68
C GLU A 430 22.28 -18.67 2.86
N ILE A 431 22.39 -18.03 4.03
CA ILE A 431 21.60 -18.38 5.22
C ILE A 431 20.12 -18.12 4.96
N HIS A 432 19.78 -16.96 4.39
CA HIS A 432 18.40 -16.63 4.03
C HIS A 432 17.83 -17.65 3.04
N ASP A 433 18.53 -17.91 1.95
CA ASP A 433 18.08 -18.85 0.90
C ASP A 433 17.88 -20.27 1.43
N PHE A 434 18.67 -20.65 2.44
CA PHE A 434 18.50 -21.93 3.11
C PHE A 434 17.19 -22.01 3.90
N PHE A 435 16.77 -20.93 4.59
CA PHE A 435 15.56 -20.90 5.41
C PHE A 435 14.31 -20.49 4.63
N TYR A 436 14.45 -19.86 3.47
CA TYR A 436 13.34 -19.37 2.65
C TYR A 436 12.27 -20.43 2.35
N PRO A 437 12.60 -21.71 2.01
CA PRO A 437 11.58 -22.73 1.78
C PRO A 437 10.70 -23.02 3.02
N LEU A 438 11.27 -22.97 4.22
CA LEU A 438 10.51 -23.14 5.47
C LEU A 438 9.60 -21.94 5.71
N ILE A 439 10.13 -20.73 5.60
CA ILE A 439 9.38 -19.50 5.80
C ILE A 439 8.20 -19.40 4.84
N ASN A 440 8.45 -19.70 3.55
CA ASN A 440 7.38 -19.77 2.55
C ASN A 440 6.34 -20.84 2.86
N HIS A 441 6.77 -22.00 3.36
CA HIS A 441 5.84 -23.03 3.75
C HIS A 441 4.92 -22.57 4.90
N LEU A 442 5.47 -21.93 5.92
CA LEU A 442 4.71 -21.38 7.04
C LEU A 442 3.73 -20.29 6.56
N HIS A 443 4.19 -19.37 5.72
CA HIS A 443 3.35 -18.30 5.16
C HIS A 443 2.20 -18.84 4.30
N ASN A 444 2.50 -19.76 3.37
CA ASN A 444 1.50 -20.30 2.44
C ASN A 444 0.45 -21.16 3.12
N ASN A 445 0.74 -21.69 4.31
CA ASN A 445 -0.21 -22.46 5.11
C ASN A 445 -0.78 -21.62 6.28
N ASN A 446 -0.56 -20.32 6.29
CA ASN A 446 -1.02 -19.40 7.33
C ASN A 446 -0.59 -19.80 8.76
N ILE A 447 0.58 -20.42 8.88
CA ILE A 447 1.15 -20.84 10.16
C ILE A 447 1.92 -19.67 10.75
N PHE A 448 1.36 -19.04 11.76
CA PHE A 448 1.98 -17.90 12.44
C PHE A 448 2.99 -18.34 13.51
N THR A 449 2.68 -19.38 14.25
CA THR A 449 3.56 -19.91 15.31
C THR A 449 4.16 -21.24 14.89
N PHE A 450 5.47 -21.35 14.98
CA PHE A 450 6.21 -22.58 14.75
C PHE A 450 6.48 -23.25 16.10
N ASP A 451 5.75 -24.33 16.39
CA ASP A 451 5.81 -25.10 17.63
C ASP A 451 6.14 -26.59 17.38
N GLU A 452 6.09 -27.39 18.43
CA GLU A 452 6.37 -28.83 18.37
C GLU A 452 5.37 -29.59 17.47
N ASN A 453 4.12 -29.13 17.36
CA ASN A 453 3.11 -29.78 16.51
C ASN A 453 3.40 -29.49 15.02
N VAL A 454 3.62 -28.23 14.68
CA VAL A 454 4.01 -27.79 13.33
C VAL A 454 5.32 -28.48 12.90
N TYR A 455 6.29 -28.57 13.81
CA TYR A 455 7.54 -29.29 13.54
C TYR A 455 7.30 -30.77 13.22
N LYS A 456 6.46 -31.48 13.99
CA LYS A 456 6.10 -32.88 13.73
C LYS A 456 5.39 -33.06 12.39
N GLU A 457 4.50 -32.16 12.02
CA GLU A 457 3.82 -32.16 10.72
C GLU A 457 4.84 -31.99 9.58
N ILE A 458 5.78 -31.05 9.72
CA ILE A 458 6.83 -30.85 8.72
C ILE A 458 7.70 -32.10 8.56
N LEU A 459 8.05 -32.79 9.64
CA LEU A 459 8.83 -34.03 9.57
C LEU A 459 8.12 -35.15 8.80
N GLN A 460 6.79 -35.16 8.80
CA GLN A 460 5.99 -36.12 8.03
C GLN A 460 5.86 -35.74 6.55
N SER A 461 6.24 -34.52 6.17
CA SER A 461 6.25 -34.07 4.79
C SER A 461 7.45 -34.64 4.03
N ASN A 462 7.28 -34.95 2.74
CA ASN A 462 8.38 -35.43 1.88
C ASN A 462 9.27 -34.26 1.34
N LYS A 463 9.33 -33.13 2.04
CA LYS A 463 10.00 -31.91 1.57
C LYS A 463 11.36 -31.74 2.29
N GLU A 464 12.39 -32.41 1.82
CA GLU A 464 13.73 -32.45 2.45
C GLU A 464 14.33 -31.09 2.81
N LYS A 465 14.18 -30.08 1.94
CA LYS A 465 14.71 -28.73 2.20
C LYS A 465 14.02 -28.06 3.40
N ILE A 466 12.70 -28.22 3.52
CA ILE A 466 11.92 -27.67 4.63
C ILE A 466 12.26 -28.38 5.92
N ILE A 467 12.37 -29.72 5.89
CA ILE A 467 12.78 -30.54 7.04
C ILE A 467 14.18 -30.13 7.53
N SER A 468 15.12 -29.96 6.61
CA SER A 468 16.49 -29.55 6.95
C SER A 468 16.53 -28.18 7.63
N ALA A 469 15.78 -27.21 7.11
CA ALA A 469 15.66 -25.89 7.71
C ALA A 469 14.98 -25.95 9.09
N ALA A 470 13.88 -26.71 9.24
CA ALA A 470 13.18 -26.90 10.50
C ALA A 470 14.06 -27.53 11.59
N ASN A 471 14.90 -28.52 11.23
CA ASN A 471 15.85 -29.15 12.13
C ASN A 471 16.90 -28.16 12.66
N ILE A 472 17.42 -27.28 11.80
CA ILE A 472 18.38 -26.25 12.22
C ILE A 472 17.72 -25.23 13.12
N PHE A 473 16.49 -24.78 12.82
CA PHE A 473 15.76 -23.90 13.72
C PHE A 473 15.50 -24.52 15.09
N LYS A 474 15.08 -25.79 15.13
CA LYS A 474 14.92 -26.51 16.40
C LYS A 474 16.22 -26.56 17.19
N LYS A 475 17.34 -26.83 16.52
CA LYS A 475 18.66 -26.84 17.17
C LYS A 475 19.04 -25.46 17.72
N LEU A 476 18.84 -24.38 16.95
CA LEU A 476 19.09 -23.02 17.40
C LEU A 476 18.29 -22.70 18.67
N VAL A 477 16.99 -22.99 18.66
CA VAL A 477 16.10 -22.75 19.80
C VAL A 477 16.57 -23.55 21.02
N THR A 478 16.99 -24.81 20.85
CA THR A 478 17.54 -25.65 21.92
C THR A 478 18.87 -25.10 22.45
N ASP A 479 19.76 -24.69 21.56
CA ASP A 479 21.07 -24.12 21.93
C ASP A 479 20.91 -22.80 22.71
N PHE A 480 19.88 -22.03 22.39
CA PHE A 480 19.51 -20.81 23.12
C PHE A 480 18.64 -21.06 24.36
N LYS A 481 18.30 -22.29 24.70
CA LYS A 481 17.45 -22.68 25.84
C LYS A 481 16.08 -21.97 25.86
N MET A 482 15.50 -21.78 24.69
CA MET A 482 14.19 -21.14 24.49
C MET A 482 13.09 -22.19 24.45
N ASP A 483 11.88 -21.80 24.84
CA ASP A 483 10.69 -22.61 24.58
C ASP A 483 10.46 -22.76 23.08
N PHE A 484 10.06 -23.97 22.67
CA PHE A 484 9.86 -24.29 21.29
C PHE A 484 8.48 -23.80 20.80
N SER A 485 8.31 -22.49 20.81
CA SER A 485 7.16 -21.79 20.25
C SER A 485 7.62 -20.41 19.80
N PHE A 486 7.73 -20.18 18.50
CA PHE A 486 8.21 -18.91 17.96
C PHE A 486 7.58 -18.58 16.60
N SER A 487 7.58 -17.31 16.26
CA SER A 487 7.14 -16.83 14.95
C SER A 487 8.33 -16.38 14.12
N ILE A 488 8.35 -16.75 12.85
CA ILE A 488 9.42 -16.43 11.92
C ILE A 488 8.89 -15.42 10.89
N LEU A 489 9.58 -14.30 10.72
CA LEU A 489 9.27 -13.29 9.74
C LEU A 489 10.41 -13.12 8.76
N ASP A 490 10.08 -13.15 7.48
CA ASP A 490 10.95 -12.71 6.39
C ASP A 490 10.66 -11.24 6.08
N MET A 491 11.67 -10.40 6.21
CA MET A 491 11.55 -8.97 5.97
C MET A 491 12.41 -8.57 4.79
N LYS A 492 11.76 -8.03 3.76
CA LYS A 492 12.44 -7.40 2.64
C LYS A 492 12.83 -5.98 3.00
N ASN A 493 14.12 -5.68 2.95
CA ASN A 493 14.59 -4.31 2.89
C ASN A 493 14.46 -3.79 1.44
N ASP A 494 13.28 -3.34 1.06
CA ASP A 494 13.00 -2.82 -0.29
C ASP A 494 13.63 -1.44 -0.56
N PHE A 495 14.66 -1.06 0.20
CA PHE A 495 15.24 0.26 0.04
C PHE A 495 16.62 0.20 -0.63
N LEU A 496 16.68 0.75 -1.84
CA LEU A 496 17.79 0.76 -2.78
C LEU A 496 18.06 -0.62 -3.41
N SER A 497 17.83 -0.71 -4.68
CA SER A 497 18.01 -1.87 -5.57
C SER A 497 19.42 -2.49 -5.61
N SER A 498 20.33 -2.07 -4.75
CA SER A 498 21.69 -2.57 -4.65
C SER A 498 21.97 -3.46 -3.43
N VAL A 499 21.04 -3.54 -2.45
CA VAL A 499 21.21 -4.36 -1.25
C VAL A 499 19.88 -5.02 -0.90
N ASN A 500 19.53 -6.09 -1.60
CA ASN A 500 18.44 -7.01 -1.25
C ASN A 500 18.84 -7.86 -0.03
N GLU A 501 19.17 -7.24 1.10
CA GLU A 501 19.39 -7.97 2.34
C GLU A 501 18.03 -8.31 2.94
N LYS A 502 17.63 -9.56 2.79
CA LYS A 502 16.49 -10.13 3.49
C LYS A 502 16.92 -10.54 4.89
N ASN A 503 16.16 -10.12 5.88
CA ASN A 503 16.44 -10.42 7.28
C ASN A 503 15.37 -11.38 7.82
N ILE A 504 15.79 -12.36 8.56
CA ILE A 504 14.90 -13.27 9.26
C ILE A 504 14.80 -12.81 10.71
N TYR A 505 13.58 -12.62 11.22
CA TYR A 505 13.34 -12.32 12.62
C TYR A 505 12.59 -13.47 13.28
N ILE A 506 13.07 -13.87 14.45
CA ILE A 506 12.46 -14.90 15.28
C ILE A 506 11.89 -14.20 16.53
N PHE A 507 10.60 -14.35 16.75
CA PHE A 507 9.90 -13.83 17.92
C PHE A 507 9.53 -14.98 18.85
N PHE A 508 9.81 -14.86 20.13
CA PHE A 508 9.58 -15.87 21.13
C PHE A 508 8.79 -15.33 22.34
N ASP A 509 8.15 -16.21 23.08
CA ASP A 509 7.43 -15.85 24.29
C ASP A 509 8.40 -15.42 25.41
N SER A 510 8.13 -14.29 26.04
CA SER A 510 8.94 -13.73 27.13
C SER A 510 8.72 -14.39 28.49
N GLY A 511 7.90 -15.44 28.59
CA GLY A 511 7.73 -16.25 29.81
C GLY A 511 9.04 -16.86 30.32
N ILE A 512 10.12 -16.71 29.55
CA ILE A 512 11.50 -16.95 29.96
C ILE A 512 11.93 -15.78 30.85
N SER A 513 12.13 -16.05 32.12
CA SER A 513 12.54 -15.08 33.13
C SER A 513 13.68 -14.17 32.66
N ASP A 514 13.70 -12.90 33.12
CA ASP A 514 14.72 -11.86 32.86
C ASP A 514 16.18 -12.33 32.90
N LYS A 515 16.46 -13.43 33.57
CA LYS A 515 17.79 -14.06 33.66
C LYS A 515 18.35 -14.55 32.31
N ASN A 516 17.52 -14.84 31.33
CA ASN A 516 17.99 -15.30 30.02
C ASN A 516 18.29 -14.14 29.05
N TYR A 517 17.70 -12.98 29.27
CA TYR A 517 18.03 -11.75 28.51
C TYR A 517 19.49 -11.34 28.76
N ASP A 518 19.96 -11.40 30.02
CA ASP A 518 21.37 -11.10 30.37
C ASP A 518 22.34 -12.11 29.75
N THR A 519 21.92 -13.35 29.54
CA THR A 519 22.75 -14.38 28.89
C THR A 519 22.93 -14.11 27.40
N TYR A 520 21.98 -13.47 26.73
CA TYR A 520 22.09 -13.06 25.31
C TYR A 520 23.01 -11.85 25.14
N TYR A 521 22.90 -10.84 25.99
CA TYR A 521 23.83 -9.71 26.00
C TYR A 521 25.24 -10.13 26.49
N GLY A 522 25.34 -11.09 27.38
CA GLY A 522 26.62 -11.68 27.82
C GLY A 522 27.38 -12.48 26.75
N LEU A 523 26.70 -12.90 25.67
CA LEU A 523 27.34 -13.50 24.49
C LEU A 523 27.87 -12.44 23.49
N ILE A 524 27.47 -11.19 23.66
CA ILE A 524 27.90 -10.06 22.83
C ILE A 524 29.10 -9.32 23.46
N ASN A 525 29.35 -9.48 24.75
CA ASN A 525 30.56 -9.02 25.46
C ASN A 525 31.54 -10.15 25.63
#